data_f43b8e6c0c2bcc47db997224814cfe5e
#
_entry.id   f43b8e6c0c2bcc47db997224814cfe5e
#
_cell.length_a   1.000
_cell.length_b   1.000
_cell.length_c   1.000
_cell.angle_alpha   90.00
_cell.angle_beta   90.00
_cell.angle_gamma   90.00
#
_symmetry.space_group_name_H-M   'P 1'
#
loop_
_entity.id
_entity.type
_entity.pdbx_description
1 polymer ?
#
loop_
_entity_poly.entity_id
_entity_poly.type
_entity_poly.pdbx_seq_one_letter_code
_entity_poly.pdbx_strand_id
1 'polypeptide(L)'
;MRLSRFLPLALVAASFAAVPATAQVFYKPPAFAAKPIMALEPGFDPAMPGATPAEQKAVLTWSLRQALLLGALQCHTQYPTLLATGNYNALLTNHGEELTKAFNTISGYFKRTRKAPKAAQAALDAFATKMTTSYSTVRGQLGFCHTAGWVGRRALFTPRGQLS
;
A
#
# COMPACT_ATOMS: atom_id res chain seq x y z
N MET A 1 -34.01 -40.98 -71.34
CA MET A 1 -33.63 -41.55 -70.08
C MET A 1 -32.25 -41.05 -69.70
N ARG A 2 -32.17 -40.05 -68.75
CA ARG A 2 -30.90 -39.55 -68.27
C ARG A 2 -30.98 -39.59 -66.73
N LEU A 3 -30.21 -40.49 -66.11
CA LEU A 3 -30.05 -40.61 -64.71
C LEU A 3 -29.25 -39.41 -64.17
N SER A 4 -29.89 -38.59 -63.43
CA SER A 4 -29.24 -37.50 -62.67
C SER A 4 -28.54 -38.12 -61.44
N ARG A 5 -27.21 -38.04 -61.42
CA ARG A 5 -26.41 -38.43 -60.27
C ARG A 5 -26.40 -37.29 -59.25
N PHE A 6 -27.18 -37.38 -58.24
CA PHE A 6 -27.04 -36.50 -57.06
C PHE A 6 -25.89 -37.00 -56.18
N LEU A 7 -24.81 -36.25 -56.19
CA LEU A 7 -23.71 -36.43 -55.27
C LEU A 7 -24.13 -35.79 -53.95
N PRO A 8 -24.18 -36.48 -52.85
CA PRO A 8 -24.36 -35.80 -51.57
C PRO A 8 -23.06 -35.14 -51.17
N LEU A 9 -23.06 -33.80 -51.15
CA LEU A 9 -22.00 -32.97 -50.61
C LEU A 9 -22.03 -33.15 -49.10
N ALA A 10 -21.18 -34.04 -48.57
CA ALA A 10 -20.99 -34.18 -47.16
C ALA A 10 -20.29 -32.94 -46.61
N LEU A 11 -21.05 -31.99 -46.07
CA LEU A 11 -20.56 -30.86 -45.35
C LEU A 11 -19.95 -31.35 -44.02
N VAL A 12 -18.63 -31.53 -44.01
CA VAL A 12 -17.89 -31.76 -42.76
C VAL A 12 -17.90 -30.43 -42.05
N ALA A 13 -18.90 -30.24 -41.18
CA ALA A 13 -18.90 -29.17 -40.18
C ALA A 13 -17.80 -29.50 -39.18
N ALA A 14 -16.59 -29.01 -39.42
CA ALA A 14 -15.54 -28.99 -38.44
C ALA A 14 -16.01 -28.06 -37.29
N SER A 15 -16.63 -28.66 -36.29
CA SER A 15 -16.93 -27.99 -35.04
C SER A 15 -15.60 -27.62 -34.39
N PHE A 16 -15.13 -26.41 -34.66
CA PHE A 16 -14.11 -25.78 -33.82
C PHE A 16 -14.73 -25.63 -32.42
N ALA A 17 -14.53 -26.63 -31.57
CA ALA A 17 -14.70 -26.48 -30.16
C ALA A 17 -13.73 -25.38 -29.75
N ALA A 18 -14.22 -24.14 -29.65
CA ALA A 18 -13.50 -23.06 -29.03
C ALA A 18 -13.28 -23.46 -27.59
N VAL A 19 -12.13 -24.09 -27.31
CA VAL A 19 -11.64 -24.27 -25.97
C VAL A 19 -11.50 -22.86 -25.41
N PRO A 20 -12.25 -22.49 -24.37
CA PRO A 20 -12.01 -21.19 -23.74
C PRO A 20 -10.54 -21.19 -23.34
N ALA A 21 -9.73 -20.38 -24.03
CA ALA A 21 -8.39 -20.07 -23.59
C ALA A 21 -8.56 -19.35 -22.27
N THR A 22 -8.56 -20.09 -21.17
CA THR A 22 -8.37 -19.50 -19.84
C THR A 22 -6.96 -18.93 -19.87
N ALA A 23 -6.83 -17.68 -20.29
CA ALA A 23 -5.65 -16.89 -20.03
C ALA A 23 -5.59 -16.74 -18.49
N GLN A 24 -5.17 -17.79 -17.84
CA GLN A 24 -4.75 -17.70 -16.46
C GLN A 24 -3.47 -16.90 -16.46
N VAL A 25 -3.64 -15.58 -16.39
CA VAL A 25 -2.55 -14.72 -15.98
C VAL A 25 -2.21 -15.22 -14.57
N PHE A 26 -1.20 -16.08 -14.50
CA PHE A 26 -0.61 -16.53 -13.25
C PHE A 26 0.16 -15.34 -12.62
N TYR A 27 -0.56 -14.26 -12.38
CA TYR A 27 -0.11 -13.28 -11.43
C TYR A 27 -0.34 -13.89 -10.05
N LYS A 28 0.64 -14.65 -9.59
CA LYS A 28 0.72 -15.00 -8.18
C LYS A 28 1.10 -13.71 -7.47
N PRO A 29 0.15 -13.02 -6.80
CA PRO A 29 0.52 -11.85 -6.04
C PRO A 29 1.63 -12.27 -5.08
N PRO A 30 2.70 -11.49 -4.93
CA PRO A 30 3.73 -11.78 -3.97
C PRO A 30 3.03 -12.09 -2.65
N ALA A 31 3.41 -13.19 -2.00
CA ALA A 31 2.86 -13.53 -0.69
C ALA A 31 3.44 -12.50 0.30
N PHE A 32 2.75 -11.37 0.44
CA PHE A 32 3.07 -10.32 1.42
C PHE A 32 2.64 -10.76 2.84
N ALA A 33 2.68 -12.04 3.15
CA ALA A 33 2.66 -12.53 4.51
C ALA A 33 4.02 -12.17 5.15
N ALA A 34 4.31 -10.88 5.22
CA ALA A 34 5.42 -10.40 6.01
C ALA A 34 5.16 -10.73 7.47
N LYS A 35 6.20 -11.17 8.17
CA LYS A 35 6.16 -11.24 9.63
C LYS A 35 5.80 -9.85 10.17
N PRO A 36 5.10 -9.75 11.32
CA PRO A 36 4.85 -8.47 11.94
C PRO A 36 6.18 -7.72 12.12
N ILE A 37 6.27 -6.52 11.55
CA ILE A 37 7.46 -5.67 11.66
C ILE A 37 7.35 -4.89 12.97
N MET A 38 8.44 -4.85 13.75
CA MET A 38 8.57 -3.96 14.89
C MET A 38 9.33 -2.71 14.46
N ALA A 39 8.92 -1.53 14.95
CA ALA A 39 9.56 -0.25 14.60
C ALA A 39 11.02 -0.11 15.11
N LEU A 40 11.55 -1.13 15.77
CA LEU A 40 12.95 -1.21 16.22
C LEU A 40 13.79 -2.19 15.40
N GLU A 41 13.23 -2.81 14.37
CA GLU A 41 14.01 -3.74 13.53
C GLU A 41 15.07 -2.98 12.73
N PRO A 42 16.25 -3.62 12.49
CA PRO A 42 17.27 -3.06 11.62
C PRO A 42 16.68 -2.74 10.24
N GLY A 43 16.90 -1.51 9.77
CA GLY A 43 16.36 -1.04 8.50
C GLY A 43 15.08 -0.20 8.61
N PHE A 44 14.46 -0.11 9.78
CA PHE A 44 13.39 0.87 10.00
C PHE A 44 14.01 2.24 10.32
N ASP A 45 13.76 3.21 9.47
CA ASP A 45 14.25 4.58 9.61
C ASP A 45 13.09 5.58 9.44
N PRO A 46 12.97 6.57 10.32
CA PRO A 46 13.87 6.95 11.41
C PRO A 46 13.67 6.14 12.71
N ALA A 47 14.77 5.79 13.37
CA ALA A 47 14.73 5.03 14.61
C ALA A 47 14.24 5.87 15.80
N MET A 48 13.56 5.19 16.75
CA MET A 48 13.10 5.77 18.02
C MET A 48 13.68 4.96 19.21
N PRO A 49 14.92 5.21 19.63
CA PRO A 49 15.56 4.47 20.70
C PRO A 49 14.79 4.59 22.03
N GLY A 50 14.55 3.46 22.70
CA GLY A 50 13.81 3.43 23.96
C GLY A 50 12.31 3.72 23.84
N ALA A 51 11.75 3.56 22.63
CA ALA A 51 10.32 3.66 22.43
C ALA A 51 9.58 2.47 23.06
N THR A 52 8.47 2.75 23.74
CA THR A 52 7.55 1.74 24.26
C THR A 52 6.85 0.99 23.11
N PRO A 53 6.25 -0.20 23.35
CA PRO A 53 5.47 -0.90 22.34
C PRO A 53 4.34 -0.06 21.74
N ALA A 54 3.69 0.79 22.54
CA ALA A 54 2.65 1.69 22.05
C ALA A 54 3.20 2.78 21.13
N GLU A 55 4.38 3.34 21.46
CA GLU A 55 5.08 4.32 20.61
C GLU A 55 5.56 3.68 19.31
N GLN A 56 6.04 2.44 19.34
CA GLN A 56 6.42 1.69 18.15
C GLN A 56 5.23 1.44 17.21
N LYS A 57 4.08 1.01 17.76
CA LYS A 57 2.84 0.88 16.98
C LYS A 57 2.42 2.21 16.35
N ALA A 58 2.49 3.29 17.11
CA ALA A 58 2.17 4.62 16.61
C ALA A 58 3.06 5.04 15.44
N VAL A 59 4.36 4.73 15.50
CA VAL A 59 5.29 4.99 14.40
C VAL A 59 4.92 4.20 13.16
N LEU A 60 4.57 2.92 13.27
CA LEU A 60 4.16 2.09 12.12
C LEU A 60 2.88 2.64 11.47
N THR A 61 1.88 3.01 12.28
CA THR A 61 0.64 3.63 11.79
C THR A 61 0.91 4.96 11.06
N TRP A 62 1.76 5.80 11.64
CA TRP A 62 2.13 7.09 11.04
C TRP A 62 2.98 6.93 9.78
N SER A 63 3.90 5.96 9.77
CA SER A 63 4.72 5.58 8.63
C SER A 63 3.85 5.12 7.45
N LEU A 64 2.85 4.29 7.71
CA LEU A 64 1.86 3.88 6.71
C LEU A 64 1.17 5.10 6.08
N ARG A 65 0.70 6.05 6.91
CA ARG A 65 0.09 7.28 6.41
C ARG A 65 1.03 8.06 5.51
N GLN A 66 2.31 8.22 5.89
CA GLN A 66 3.29 8.97 5.09
C GLN A 66 3.61 8.28 3.77
N ALA A 67 3.76 6.96 3.78
CA ALA A 67 3.98 6.19 2.55
C ALA A 67 2.79 6.33 1.58
N LEU A 68 1.56 6.24 2.09
CA LEU A 68 0.36 6.38 1.27
C LEU A 68 0.12 7.82 0.79
N LEU A 69 0.50 8.83 1.58
CA LEU A 69 0.51 10.24 1.14
C LEU A 69 1.43 10.42 -0.07
N LEU A 70 2.65 9.91 0.01
CA LEU A 70 3.59 10.02 -1.12
C LEU A 70 3.13 9.20 -2.31
N GLY A 71 2.53 8.03 -2.10
CA GLY A 71 1.86 7.27 -3.16
C GLY A 71 0.75 8.08 -3.83
N ALA A 72 -0.08 8.78 -3.06
CA ALA A 72 -1.13 9.65 -3.58
C ALA A 72 -0.56 10.80 -4.41
N LEU A 73 0.53 11.43 -3.97
CA LEU A 73 1.14 12.57 -4.67
C LEU A 73 1.94 12.17 -5.91
N GLN A 74 2.65 11.04 -5.88
CA GLN A 74 3.57 10.65 -6.95
C GLN A 74 2.92 9.75 -8.01
N CYS A 75 1.91 8.98 -7.62
CA CYS A 75 1.38 7.93 -8.49
C CYS A 75 0.10 8.31 -9.25
N HIS A 76 -0.61 9.35 -8.83
CA HIS A 76 -1.96 9.65 -9.36
C HIS A 76 -1.97 9.98 -10.84
N THR A 77 -0.95 10.65 -11.36
CA THR A 77 -0.89 11.07 -12.76
C THR A 77 -0.44 9.93 -13.68
N GLN A 78 0.60 9.19 -13.27
CA GLN A 78 1.18 8.13 -14.10
C GLN A 78 0.39 6.81 -14.03
N TYR A 79 -0.24 6.55 -12.88
CA TYR A 79 -0.93 5.29 -12.61
C TYR A 79 -2.34 5.52 -12.02
N PRO A 80 -3.25 6.19 -12.74
CA PRO A 80 -4.56 6.57 -12.22
C PRO A 80 -5.42 5.37 -11.80
N THR A 81 -5.23 4.22 -12.43
CA THR A 81 -5.95 2.98 -12.14
C THR A 81 -5.63 2.39 -10.76
N LEU A 82 -4.53 2.79 -10.13
CA LEU A 82 -4.18 2.37 -8.77
C LEU A 82 -4.99 3.10 -7.69
N LEU A 83 -5.72 4.15 -8.05
CA LEU A 83 -6.59 4.93 -7.16
C LEU A 83 -5.89 5.44 -5.90
N ALA A 84 -4.58 5.71 -5.98
CA ALA A 84 -3.75 6.03 -4.83
C ALA A 84 -4.28 7.23 -4.03
N THR A 85 -4.72 8.30 -4.72
CA THR A 85 -5.33 9.48 -4.07
C THR A 85 -6.67 9.16 -3.42
N GLY A 86 -7.53 8.41 -4.10
CA GLY A 86 -8.82 7.98 -3.54
C GLY A 86 -8.65 7.11 -2.30
N ASN A 87 -7.73 6.15 -2.35
CA ASN A 87 -7.40 5.28 -1.22
C ASN A 87 -6.85 6.09 -0.04
N TYR A 88 -5.95 7.06 -0.28
CA TYR A 88 -5.42 7.92 0.78
C TYR A 88 -6.51 8.79 1.44
N ASN A 89 -7.37 9.41 0.65
CA ASN A 89 -8.47 10.21 1.19
C ASN A 89 -9.44 9.37 2.01
N ALA A 90 -9.77 8.17 1.54
CA ALA A 90 -10.62 7.25 2.29
C ALA A 90 -9.93 6.75 3.59
N LEU A 91 -8.60 6.53 3.58
CA LEU A 91 -7.84 6.25 4.80
C LEU A 91 -8.01 7.37 5.82
N LEU A 92 -7.85 8.63 5.41
CA LEU A 92 -8.02 9.78 6.32
C LEU A 92 -9.43 9.83 6.92
N THR A 93 -10.45 9.55 6.12
CA THR A 93 -11.84 9.54 6.56
C THR A 93 -12.12 8.38 7.53
N ASN A 94 -11.65 7.18 7.20
CA ASN A 94 -11.98 5.97 7.97
C ASN A 94 -11.16 5.83 9.24
N HIS A 95 -9.90 6.31 9.25
CA HIS A 95 -8.93 6.09 10.33
C HIS A 95 -8.36 7.39 10.92
N GLY A 96 -9.01 8.54 10.70
CA GLY A 96 -8.51 9.85 11.13
C GLY A 96 -8.20 9.93 12.63
N GLU A 97 -9.05 9.36 13.48
CA GLU A 97 -8.82 9.31 14.93
C GLU A 97 -7.59 8.48 15.30
N GLU A 98 -7.43 7.31 14.68
CA GLU A 98 -6.27 6.43 14.90
C GLU A 98 -4.96 7.09 14.45
N LEU A 99 -4.99 7.76 13.31
CA LEU A 99 -3.84 8.53 12.79
C LEU A 99 -3.49 9.71 13.72
N THR A 100 -4.49 10.42 14.22
CA THR A 100 -4.30 11.52 15.17
C THR A 100 -3.72 11.01 16.49
N LYS A 101 -4.24 9.90 17.02
CA LYS A 101 -3.72 9.25 18.22
C LYS A 101 -2.27 8.80 18.02
N ALA A 102 -1.94 8.23 16.88
CA ALA A 102 -0.57 7.82 16.54
C ALA A 102 0.38 9.03 16.57
N PHE A 103 0.02 10.13 15.92
CA PHE A 103 0.83 11.35 15.92
C PHE A 103 1.02 11.92 17.33
N ASN A 104 -0.04 11.98 18.13
CA ASN A 104 0.03 12.45 19.51
C ASN A 104 0.94 11.57 20.37
N THR A 105 0.91 10.25 20.17
CA THR A 105 1.78 9.30 20.86
C THR A 105 3.25 9.53 20.50
N ILE A 106 3.56 9.74 19.22
CA ILE A 106 4.92 10.08 18.74
C ILE A 106 5.38 11.42 19.35
N SER A 107 4.52 12.43 19.34
CA SER A 107 4.80 13.73 19.98
C SER A 107 5.10 13.58 21.47
N GLY A 108 4.34 12.71 22.16
CA GLY A 108 4.57 12.35 23.57
C GLY A 108 5.96 11.75 23.80
N TYR A 109 6.41 10.85 22.91
CA TYR A 109 7.75 10.29 22.97
C TYR A 109 8.83 11.39 22.94
N PHE A 110 8.75 12.33 22.02
CA PHE A 110 9.74 13.42 21.92
C PHE A 110 9.69 14.36 23.11
N LYS A 111 8.50 14.65 23.67
CA LYS A 111 8.35 15.42 24.92
C LYS A 111 8.96 14.68 26.11
N ARG A 112 8.82 13.37 26.20
CA ARG A 112 9.39 12.54 27.26
C ARG A 112 10.92 12.41 27.16
N THR A 113 11.45 12.33 25.93
CA THR A 113 12.89 12.07 25.72
C THR A 113 13.74 13.36 25.60
N ARG A 114 13.13 14.53 25.50
CA ARG A 114 13.80 15.82 25.41
C ARG A 114 13.46 16.71 26.60
N LYS A 115 14.50 17.32 27.20
CA LYS A 115 14.33 18.14 28.41
C LYS A 115 13.60 19.47 28.15
N ALA A 116 13.78 20.07 26.97
CA ALA A 116 13.19 21.36 26.62
C ALA A 116 12.09 21.22 25.57
N PRO A 117 10.94 21.90 25.70
CA PRO A 117 9.85 21.86 24.75
C PRO A 117 10.27 22.19 23.31
N LYS A 118 11.11 23.21 23.14
CA LYS A 118 11.64 23.60 21.81
C LYS A 118 12.49 22.48 21.18
N ALA A 119 13.31 21.79 21.99
CA ALA A 119 14.11 20.67 21.52
C ALA A 119 13.23 19.45 21.17
N ALA A 120 12.14 19.22 21.90
CA ALA A 120 11.17 18.17 21.59
C ALA A 120 10.47 18.44 20.26
N GLN A 121 10.03 19.68 20.03
CA GLN A 121 9.41 20.07 18.74
C GLN A 121 10.39 19.92 17.57
N ALA A 122 11.61 20.44 17.70
CA ALA A 122 12.63 20.32 16.65
C ALA A 122 12.96 18.84 16.32
N ALA A 123 13.01 17.98 17.34
CA ALA A 123 13.25 16.56 17.15
C ALA A 123 12.07 15.84 16.45
N LEU A 124 10.82 16.22 16.79
CA LEU A 124 9.62 15.71 16.10
C LEU A 124 9.60 16.16 14.62
N ASP A 125 9.92 17.40 14.34
CA ASP A 125 9.95 17.95 12.98
C ASP A 125 11.03 17.26 12.13
N ALA A 126 12.23 17.08 12.69
CA ALA A 126 13.31 16.34 12.06
C ALA A 126 12.93 14.87 11.78
N PHE A 127 12.27 14.23 12.73
CA PHE A 127 11.76 12.87 12.58
C PHE A 127 10.72 12.77 11.45
N ALA A 128 9.73 13.65 11.44
CA ALA A 128 8.68 13.67 10.42
C ALA A 128 9.27 13.95 9.02
N THR A 129 10.22 14.87 8.90
CA THR A 129 10.93 15.17 7.66
C THR A 129 11.71 13.95 7.17
N LYS A 130 12.49 13.32 8.04
CA LYS A 130 13.28 12.14 7.68
C LYS A 130 12.39 10.98 7.22
N MET A 131 11.29 10.72 7.90
CA MET A 131 10.32 9.71 7.52
C MET A 131 9.74 9.98 6.13
N THR A 132 9.32 11.21 5.85
CA THR A 132 8.78 11.59 4.54
C THR A 132 9.84 11.44 3.44
N THR A 133 11.07 11.90 3.70
CA THR A 133 12.18 11.82 2.75
C THR A 133 12.56 10.37 2.44
N SER A 134 12.49 9.45 3.41
CA SER A 134 12.83 8.03 3.20
C SER A 134 11.94 7.37 2.14
N TYR A 135 10.67 7.76 2.05
CA TYR A 135 9.76 7.27 1.01
C TYR A 135 9.91 8.00 -0.33
N SER A 136 10.32 9.27 -0.33
CA SER A 136 10.47 10.06 -1.55
C SER A 136 11.69 9.67 -2.40
N THR A 137 12.68 9.03 -1.79
CA THR A 137 13.92 8.59 -2.48
C THR A 137 13.84 7.20 -3.09
N VAL A 138 12.70 6.53 -3.03
CA VAL A 138 12.53 5.16 -3.55
C VAL A 138 12.73 5.16 -5.07
N ARG A 139 13.77 4.47 -5.53
CA ARG A 139 13.97 4.13 -6.95
C ARG A 139 13.02 2.99 -7.32
N GLY A 140 12.42 3.06 -8.50
CA GLY A 140 11.44 2.05 -8.92
C GLY A 140 10.01 2.50 -8.65
N GLN A 141 9.67 3.66 -9.18
CA GLN A 141 8.37 4.32 -8.98
C GLN A 141 7.17 3.40 -9.27
N LEU A 142 7.25 2.55 -10.31
CA LEU A 142 6.17 1.60 -10.61
C LEU A 142 5.94 0.62 -9.45
N GLY A 143 6.99 0.00 -8.92
CA GLY A 143 6.89 -0.94 -7.80
C GLY A 143 6.35 -0.26 -6.54
N PHE A 144 6.83 0.94 -6.24
CA PHE A 144 6.32 1.74 -5.12
C PHE A 144 4.83 2.06 -5.32
N CYS A 145 4.42 2.54 -6.49
CA CYS A 145 3.04 2.90 -6.77
C CYS A 145 2.09 1.69 -6.69
N HIS A 146 2.49 0.53 -7.24
CA HIS A 146 1.73 -0.70 -7.09
C HIS A 146 1.56 -1.11 -5.63
N THR A 147 2.64 -1.07 -4.85
CA THR A 147 2.61 -1.39 -3.43
C THR A 147 1.72 -0.41 -2.66
N ALA A 148 1.88 0.89 -2.89
CA ALA A 148 1.06 1.92 -2.26
C ALA A 148 -0.43 1.76 -2.60
N GLY A 149 -0.77 1.50 -3.86
CA GLY A 149 -2.14 1.24 -4.28
C GLY A 149 -2.75 0.00 -3.62
N TRP A 150 -1.97 -1.10 -3.54
CA TRP A 150 -2.42 -2.33 -2.92
C TRP A 150 -2.57 -2.20 -1.39
N VAL A 151 -1.57 -1.62 -0.71
CA VAL A 151 -1.62 -1.38 0.74
C VAL A 151 -2.72 -0.40 1.09
N GLY A 152 -2.88 0.68 0.32
CA GLY A 152 -3.95 1.65 0.50
C GLY A 152 -5.33 1.01 0.43
N ARG A 153 -5.56 0.16 -0.58
CA ARG A 153 -6.80 -0.60 -0.70
C ARG A 153 -7.04 -1.50 0.51
N ARG A 154 -6.04 -2.23 0.98
CA ARG A 154 -6.18 -3.09 2.17
C ARG A 154 -6.48 -2.29 3.42
N ALA A 155 -5.86 -1.14 3.60
CA ALA A 155 -6.12 -0.27 4.74
C ALA A 155 -7.59 0.18 4.83
N LEU A 156 -8.29 0.34 3.69
CA LEU A 156 -9.71 0.70 3.67
C LEU A 156 -10.62 -0.37 4.28
N PHE A 157 -10.25 -1.64 4.14
CA PHE A 157 -11.00 -2.79 4.66
C PHE A 157 -10.50 -3.24 6.04
N THR A 158 -9.48 -2.57 6.58
CA THR A 158 -9.01 -2.83 7.94
C THR A 158 -9.99 -2.22 8.93
N PRO A 159 -10.42 -2.95 9.97
CA PRO A 159 -11.28 -2.38 10.99
C PRO A 159 -10.60 -1.19 11.69
N ARG A 160 -11.41 -0.21 12.14
CA ARG A 160 -10.90 0.97 12.86
C ARG A 160 -10.12 0.52 14.11
N GLY A 161 -8.98 1.13 14.34
CA GLY A 161 -8.10 0.81 15.45
C GLY A 161 -7.14 -0.36 15.21
N GLN A 162 -7.09 -0.91 13.98
CA GLN A 162 -6.29 -2.09 13.64
C GLN A 162 -5.30 -1.85 12.48
N LEU A 163 -4.90 -0.59 12.24
CA LEU A 163 -3.89 -0.28 11.20
C LEU A 163 -2.48 -0.74 11.56
N SER A 164 -2.22 -1.10 12.82
CA SER A 164 -0.89 -1.49 13.35
C SER A 164 -0.94 -2.78 14.15
#